data_02b35b6bf0c3989b63e8978e4e3c412f
#
_entry.id   02b35b6bf0c3989b63e8978e4e3c412f
#
_cell.length_a   1.000
_cell.length_b   1.000
_cell.length_c   1.000
_cell.angle_alpha   90.00
_cell.angle_beta   90.00
_cell.angle_gamma   90.00
#
_symmetry.space_group_name_H-M   'P 1'
#
loop_
_entity.id
_entity.type
_entity.pdbx_description
1 polymer ?
#
loop_
_entity_poly.entity_id
_entity_poly.type
_entity_poly.pdbx_seq_one_letter_code
_entity_poly.pdbx_strand_id
1 'polypeptide(L)'
;VSAESDQGYVATQTLAGSRINTKLEDIGSAITVITSEFLKDTGAVDNKSLLMYTPNTEVGGMQGNFRGISGGQTESDSNLTNPNSNTRVRGLSSADNTRNFFMSNISWDGYNVDRIDMQRGANSILFGMGSPAGIINSTTKTAQHRTFGSVDFRYGSYGANRQALDYNQNLLKDELSIRVDLLRKDEQYKQDPAYSLDRRAYGALRYDPKFLNRGAHKTTLKVNYEKGSVRSNNPRTVAPIDCITPWWDELDQTVYNPNLVQNSGEFYN
;
A
#
# COMPACT_ATOMS: atom_id res chain seq x y z
N VAL A 1 7.44 6.61 16.39
CA VAL A 1 7.30 7.83 15.56
C VAL A 1 5.85 7.94 15.22
N SER A 2 5.25 9.08 15.46
CA SER A 2 3.86 9.37 15.07
C SER A 2 3.88 10.53 14.07
N ALA A 3 2.88 10.62 13.21
CA ALA A 3 2.71 11.74 12.29
C ALA A 3 2.59 13.11 13.00
N GLU A 4 2.40 13.11 14.33
CA GLU A 4 2.43 14.35 15.13
C GLU A 4 3.78 15.11 15.04
N SER A 5 4.87 14.41 14.65
CA SER A 5 6.19 15.01 14.44
C SER A 5 6.45 15.45 12.99
N ASP A 6 5.60 15.03 12.06
CA ASP A 6 5.75 15.35 10.64
C ASP A 6 5.11 16.72 10.36
N GLN A 7 5.71 17.51 9.48
CA GLN A 7 5.21 18.84 9.09
C GLN A 7 4.98 18.86 7.57
N GLY A 8 3.73 18.93 7.17
CA GLY A 8 3.37 18.92 5.76
C GLY A 8 3.83 17.60 5.10
N TYR A 9 4.65 17.72 4.07
CA TYR A 9 5.23 16.59 3.35
C TYR A 9 6.58 16.11 3.91
N VAL A 10 7.12 16.81 4.89
CA VAL A 10 8.46 16.55 5.43
C VAL A 10 8.36 15.69 6.69
N ALA A 11 8.91 14.50 6.62
CA ALA A 11 9.19 13.67 7.79
C ALA A 11 10.69 13.76 8.12
N THR A 12 11.00 13.88 9.39
CA THR A 12 12.39 14.00 9.87
C THR A 12 12.94 12.72 10.48
N GLN A 13 12.07 11.79 10.84
CA GLN A 13 12.41 10.57 11.58
C GLN A 13 11.64 9.36 11.05
N THR A 14 12.24 8.17 11.19
CA THR A 14 11.58 6.92 10.85
C THR A 14 12.01 5.78 11.78
N LEU A 15 11.19 4.74 11.86
CA LEU A 15 11.53 3.43 12.44
C LEU A 15 12.03 2.45 11.38
N ALA A 16 11.85 2.79 10.10
CA ALA A 16 12.34 1.97 9.01
C ALA A 16 13.85 1.90 9.03
N GLY A 17 14.59 1.10 8.76
CA GLY A 17 16.06 1.06 8.80
C GLY A 17 16.64 0.41 10.04
N SER A 18 16.12 0.66 11.23
CA SER A 18 16.69 0.12 12.47
C SER A 18 15.67 -0.35 13.50
N ARG A 19 14.37 -0.13 13.29
CA ARG A 19 13.27 -0.24 14.29
C ARG A 19 13.45 0.67 15.52
N ILE A 20 14.48 1.48 15.53
CA ILE A 20 14.70 2.53 16.52
C ILE A 20 14.36 3.87 15.87
N ASN A 21 13.75 4.77 16.61
CA ASN A 21 13.46 6.10 16.10
C ASN A 21 14.78 6.82 15.76
N THR A 22 15.05 6.95 14.46
CA THR A 22 16.30 7.50 13.92
C THR A 22 15.97 8.64 12.99
N LYS A 23 16.78 9.70 12.99
CA LYS A 23 16.64 10.78 12.03
C LYS A 23 16.96 10.27 10.62
N LEU A 24 16.22 10.74 9.63
CA LEU A 24 16.44 10.34 8.23
C LEU A 24 17.83 10.72 7.72
N GLU A 25 18.42 11.83 8.22
CA GLU A 25 19.76 12.29 7.88
C GLU A 25 20.87 11.32 8.35
N ASP A 26 20.59 10.52 9.39
CA ASP A 26 21.54 9.57 9.98
C ASP A 26 21.41 8.14 9.41
N ILE A 27 20.54 7.95 8.39
CA ILE A 27 20.25 6.62 7.83
C ILE A 27 20.86 6.50 6.44
N GLY A 28 21.78 5.55 6.26
CA GLY A 28 22.42 5.27 4.97
C GLY A 28 21.58 4.49 3.96
N SER A 29 20.35 4.13 4.28
CA SER A 29 19.44 3.39 3.40
C SER A 29 18.54 4.32 2.59
N ALA A 30 18.12 3.90 1.39
CA ALA A 30 17.20 4.66 0.57
C ALA A 30 15.76 4.56 1.11
N ILE A 31 15.45 5.38 2.11
CA ILE A 31 14.12 5.44 2.74
C ILE A 31 13.39 6.70 2.27
N THR A 32 12.13 6.52 1.88
CA THR A 32 11.19 7.61 1.64
C THR A 32 10.05 7.47 2.62
N VAL A 33 9.77 8.54 3.35
CA VAL A 33 8.61 8.62 4.23
C VAL A 33 7.54 9.47 3.56
N ILE A 34 6.33 8.94 3.52
CA ILE A 34 5.17 9.58 2.92
C ILE A 34 4.19 9.88 4.05
N THR A 35 3.91 11.17 4.24
CA THR A 35 3.06 11.65 5.32
C THR A 35 1.58 11.49 4.99
N SER A 36 0.72 11.52 6.02
CA SER A 36 -0.73 11.52 5.86
C SER A 36 -1.23 12.73 5.05
N GLU A 37 -0.54 13.87 5.14
CA GLU A 37 -0.89 15.07 4.39
C GLU A 37 -0.61 14.90 2.90
N PHE A 38 0.54 14.32 2.54
CA PHE A 38 0.83 13.97 1.16
C PHE A 38 -0.19 12.98 0.58
N LEU A 39 -0.57 11.94 1.34
CA LEU A 39 -1.59 10.98 0.91
C LEU A 39 -2.94 11.65 0.67
N LYS A 40 -3.31 12.59 1.55
CA LYS A 40 -4.56 13.34 1.45
C LYS A 40 -4.59 14.25 0.22
N ASP A 41 -3.53 15.02 0.00
CA ASP A 41 -3.47 16.02 -1.07
C ASP A 41 -3.32 15.39 -2.45
N THR A 42 -2.59 14.28 -2.57
CA THR A 42 -2.49 13.51 -3.81
C THR A 42 -3.71 12.64 -4.07
N GLY A 43 -4.56 12.45 -3.05
CA GLY A 43 -5.68 11.53 -3.12
C GLY A 43 -5.28 10.06 -3.13
N ALA A 44 -4.04 9.72 -2.80
CA ALA A 44 -3.58 8.35 -2.76
C ALA A 44 -4.18 7.59 -1.58
N VAL A 45 -4.88 6.50 -1.87
CA VAL A 45 -5.59 5.70 -0.85
C VAL A 45 -5.09 4.26 -0.74
N ASP A 46 -4.27 3.82 -1.68
CA ASP A 46 -3.73 2.45 -1.74
C ASP A 46 -2.34 2.43 -2.41
N ASN A 47 -1.69 1.27 -2.44
CA ASN A 47 -0.39 1.12 -3.08
C ASN A 47 -0.39 1.59 -4.52
N LYS A 48 -1.43 1.26 -5.29
CA LYS A 48 -1.52 1.61 -6.69
C LYS A 48 -1.47 3.13 -6.89
N SER A 49 -2.32 3.85 -6.19
CA SER A 49 -2.40 5.31 -6.30
C SER A 49 -1.16 6.01 -5.73
N LEU A 50 -0.57 5.46 -4.67
CA LEU A 50 0.63 6.02 -4.06
C LEU A 50 1.88 5.86 -4.94
N LEU A 51 2.11 4.64 -5.46
CA LEU A 51 3.34 4.33 -6.17
C LEU A 51 3.48 5.07 -7.51
N MET A 52 2.39 5.60 -8.05
CA MET A 52 2.44 6.50 -9.20
C MET A 52 3.18 7.82 -8.91
N TYR A 53 3.27 8.23 -7.65
CA TYR A 53 3.94 9.46 -7.21
C TYR A 53 5.33 9.22 -6.64
N THR A 54 5.79 7.98 -6.59
CA THR A 54 7.09 7.66 -5.98
C THR A 54 8.13 7.28 -7.03
N PRO A 55 9.39 7.72 -6.89
CA PRO A 55 10.44 7.39 -7.85
C PRO A 55 10.83 5.91 -7.76
N ASN A 56 11.28 5.36 -8.89
CA ASN A 56 11.76 3.96 -9.02
C ASN A 56 10.69 2.92 -8.67
N THR A 57 9.43 3.23 -8.90
CA THR A 57 8.29 2.33 -8.67
C THR A 57 7.41 2.25 -9.90
N GLU A 58 6.85 1.09 -10.15
CA GLU A 58 5.97 0.82 -11.27
C GLU A 58 4.72 0.09 -10.77
N VAL A 59 3.59 0.43 -11.35
CA VAL A 59 2.28 -0.13 -10.98
C VAL A 59 1.58 -0.67 -12.20
N GLY A 60 1.34 -1.97 -12.25
CA GLY A 60 0.50 -2.60 -13.26
C GLY A 60 -0.99 -2.50 -12.91
N GLY A 61 -1.31 -2.63 -11.64
CA GLY A 61 -2.70 -2.69 -11.17
C GLY A 61 -3.45 -3.86 -11.81
N MET A 62 -4.76 -3.70 -12.01
CA MET A 62 -5.59 -4.70 -12.68
C MET A 62 -5.59 -4.58 -14.21
N GLN A 63 -5.13 -3.46 -14.76
CA GLN A 63 -5.17 -3.18 -16.19
C GLN A 63 -3.83 -3.33 -16.90
N GLY A 64 -2.78 -3.55 -16.13
CA GLY A 64 -1.46 -3.79 -16.65
C GLY A 64 -0.84 -5.02 -16.03
N ASN A 65 0.16 -5.57 -16.68
CA ASN A 65 1.01 -6.60 -16.11
C ASN A 65 2.45 -6.34 -16.54
N PHE A 66 3.35 -7.01 -15.85
CA PHE A 66 4.78 -7.02 -16.16
C PHE A 66 5.20 -8.32 -16.84
N ARG A 67 4.31 -8.89 -17.65
CA ARG A 67 4.53 -10.15 -18.38
C ARG A 67 5.75 -10.03 -19.29
N GLY A 68 6.55 -11.08 -19.33
CA GLY A 68 7.71 -11.17 -20.21
C GLY A 68 9.03 -10.72 -19.59
N ILE A 69 9.01 -10.13 -18.38
CA ILE A 69 10.25 -9.65 -17.74
C ILE A 69 10.86 -10.67 -16.78
N SER A 70 10.08 -11.63 -16.29
CA SER A 70 10.53 -12.68 -15.36
C SER A 70 10.27 -14.09 -15.90
N GLY A 71 10.69 -14.37 -17.12
CA GLY A 71 10.66 -15.74 -17.64
C GLY A 71 9.29 -16.31 -17.97
N GLY A 72 8.32 -15.49 -18.34
CA GLY A 72 7.09 -15.94 -19.02
C GLY A 72 5.97 -16.47 -18.13
N GLN A 73 6.17 -16.66 -16.85
CA GLN A 73 5.08 -17.06 -15.94
C GLN A 73 4.22 -15.86 -15.61
N THR A 74 3.01 -15.86 -16.08
CA THR A 74 2.02 -14.88 -15.62
C THR A 74 1.50 -15.29 -14.27
N GLU A 75 1.74 -14.49 -13.29
CA GLU A 75 0.98 -14.49 -12.05
C GLU A 75 -0.40 -13.85 -12.25
N SER A 76 -1.08 -14.15 -13.37
CA SER A 76 -2.36 -13.52 -13.70
C SER A 76 -3.40 -13.74 -12.64
N ASP A 77 -3.41 -14.92 -12.03
CA ASP A 77 -4.36 -15.26 -10.97
C ASP A 77 -4.00 -14.57 -9.66
N SER A 78 -2.72 -14.44 -9.32
CA SER A 78 -2.29 -13.68 -8.13
C SER A 78 -2.59 -12.19 -8.28
N ASN A 79 -2.44 -11.63 -9.47
CA ASN A 79 -2.78 -10.24 -9.75
C ASN A 79 -4.29 -9.96 -9.71
N LEU A 80 -5.11 -10.95 -10.09
CA LEU A 80 -6.56 -10.86 -9.97
C LEU A 80 -7.04 -10.96 -8.52
N THR A 81 -6.41 -11.82 -7.73
CA THR A 81 -6.75 -12.01 -6.32
C THR A 81 -6.15 -10.94 -5.42
N ASN A 82 -4.95 -10.45 -5.75
CA ASN A 82 -4.27 -9.40 -5.00
C ASN A 82 -3.63 -8.35 -5.93
N PRO A 83 -4.44 -7.46 -6.54
CA PRO A 83 -3.94 -6.45 -7.49
C PRO A 83 -2.94 -5.45 -6.88
N ASN A 84 -2.87 -5.34 -5.55
CA ASN A 84 -1.88 -4.50 -4.87
C ASN A 84 -0.46 -5.08 -4.90
N SER A 85 -0.31 -6.37 -5.21
CA SER A 85 1.00 -6.99 -5.43
C SER A 85 1.54 -6.80 -6.83
N ASN A 86 0.72 -6.35 -7.78
CA ASN A 86 1.16 -6.09 -9.15
C ASN A 86 1.94 -4.76 -9.27
N THR A 87 3.07 -4.74 -8.62
CA THR A 87 3.97 -3.59 -8.51
C THR A 87 5.41 -4.05 -8.69
N ARG A 88 6.29 -3.14 -9.14
CA ARG A 88 7.74 -3.36 -9.14
C ARG A 88 8.44 -2.18 -8.52
N VAL A 89 9.53 -2.46 -7.82
CA VAL A 89 10.42 -1.46 -7.27
C VAL A 89 11.81 -1.68 -7.83
N ARG A 90 12.43 -0.63 -8.36
CA ARG A 90 13.73 -0.67 -9.04
C ARG A 90 13.77 -1.62 -10.26
N GLY A 91 12.64 -1.83 -10.93
CA GLY A 91 12.56 -2.78 -12.05
C GLY A 91 12.68 -4.26 -11.65
N LEU A 92 12.70 -4.58 -10.35
CA LEU A 92 12.89 -5.95 -9.86
C LEU A 92 11.52 -6.64 -9.65
N SER A 93 11.16 -6.92 -8.44
CA SER A 93 9.90 -7.56 -8.02
C SER A 93 9.03 -6.62 -7.22
N SER A 94 7.89 -7.10 -6.75
CA SER A 94 7.10 -6.42 -5.74
C SER A 94 7.89 -6.25 -4.45
N ALA A 95 7.74 -5.09 -3.81
CA ALA A 95 8.19 -4.91 -2.44
C ALA A 95 7.30 -5.70 -1.47
N ASP A 96 7.87 -6.12 -0.35
CA ASP A 96 7.10 -6.72 0.73
C ASP A 96 6.22 -5.66 1.40
N ASN A 97 4.94 -5.99 1.52
CA ASN A 97 4.00 -5.13 2.24
C ASN A 97 4.03 -5.48 3.73
N THR A 98 4.20 -4.47 4.57
CA THR A 98 4.13 -4.62 6.02
C THR A 98 3.14 -3.63 6.62
N ARG A 99 2.58 -4.02 7.75
CA ARG A 99 1.72 -3.18 8.56
C ARG A 99 2.27 -3.11 9.98
N ASN A 100 2.59 -1.91 10.44
CA ASN A 100 3.29 -1.71 11.70
C ASN A 100 4.56 -2.58 11.82
N PHE A 101 5.28 -2.73 10.68
CA PHE A 101 6.48 -3.56 10.52
C PHE A 101 6.26 -5.07 10.65
N PHE A 102 5.03 -5.57 10.54
CA PHE A 102 4.72 -6.99 10.41
C PHE A 102 4.25 -7.29 8.99
N MET A 103 4.70 -8.42 8.43
CA MET A 103 4.27 -8.85 7.08
C MET A 103 2.76 -8.95 7.01
N SER A 104 2.18 -8.43 5.94
CA SER A 104 0.75 -8.43 5.73
C SER A 104 0.41 -8.53 4.25
N ASN A 105 -0.43 -9.48 3.90
CA ASN A 105 -1.03 -9.58 2.57
C ASN A 105 -2.34 -8.79 2.45
N ILE A 106 -2.78 -8.17 3.55
CA ILE A 106 -3.97 -7.32 3.54
C ILE A 106 -3.59 -5.98 2.94
N SER A 107 -4.23 -5.63 1.83
CA SER A 107 -4.05 -4.32 1.20
C SER A 107 -4.50 -3.22 2.16
N TRP A 108 -3.61 -2.23 2.36
CA TRP A 108 -3.97 -1.06 3.13
C TRP A 108 -4.89 -0.12 2.32
N ASP A 109 -5.68 0.66 3.03
CA ASP A 109 -6.37 1.84 2.52
C ASP A 109 -6.05 3.02 3.45
N GLY A 110 -5.91 4.22 2.88
CA GLY A 110 -5.54 5.44 3.60
C GLY A 110 -6.50 5.86 4.71
N TYR A 111 -7.66 5.21 4.84
CA TYR A 111 -8.63 5.57 5.87
C TYR A 111 -8.08 5.44 7.29
N ASN A 112 -7.21 4.46 7.55
CA ASN A 112 -6.61 4.22 8.87
C ASN A 112 -5.07 4.25 8.85
N VAL A 113 -4.47 4.78 7.80
CA VAL A 113 -3.02 4.91 7.66
C VAL A 113 -2.55 6.29 8.09
N ASP A 114 -1.54 6.32 8.93
CA ASP A 114 -0.90 7.53 9.44
C ASP A 114 0.26 7.98 8.54
N ARG A 115 1.08 7.01 8.13
CA ARG A 115 2.24 7.25 7.25
C ARG A 115 2.65 5.97 6.52
N ILE A 116 3.37 6.13 5.43
CA ILE A 116 4.01 5.04 4.70
C ILE A 116 5.52 5.24 4.71
N ASP A 117 6.24 4.22 5.13
CA ASP A 117 7.70 4.18 5.05
C ASP A 117 8.10 3.22 3.93
N MET A 118 8.74 3.74 2.89
CA MET A 118 9.25 2.93 1.78
C MET A 118 10.76 2.78 1.92
N GLN A 119 11.22 1.58 2.17
CA GLN A 119 12.64 1.24 2.16
C GLN A 119 12.95 0.43 0.91
N ARG A 120 13.82 0.94 0.06
CA ARG A 120 14.22 0.31 -1.20
C ARG A 120 15.50 -0.47 -1.02
N GLY A 121 15.51 -1.70 -1.54
CA GLY A 121 16.65 -2.62 -1.45
C GLY A 121 16.52 -3.65 -0.35
N ALA A 122 17.44 -4.61 -0.32
CA ALA A 122 17.44 -5.71 0.63
C ALA A 122 17.49 -5.22 2.09
N ASN A 123 16.56 -5.70 2.91
CA ASN A 123 16.42 -5.32 4.30
C ASN A 123 16.20 -6.53 5.23
N SER A 124 16.62 -7.70 4.81
CA SER A 124 16.46 -8.94 5.57
C SER A 124 17.16 -8.93 6.94
N ILE A 125 18.21 -8.16 7.09
CA ILE A 125 18.93 -8.01 8.37
C ILE A 125 18.02 -7.46 9.47
N LEU A 126 17.13 -6.53 9.12
CA LEU A 126 16.28 -5.84 10.09
C LEU A 126 14.93 -6.53 10.32
N PHE A 127 14.40 -7.21 9.30
CA PHE A 127 13.07 -7.79 9.35
C PHE A 127 13.06 -9.31 9.22
N GLY A 128 14.23 -9.95 9.11
CA GLY A 128 14.37 -11.40 8.98
C GLY A 128 13.96 -11.97 7.60
N MET A 129 13.19 -11.22 6.85
CA MET A 129 12.78 -11.50 5.47
C MET A 129 12.78 -10.19 4.71
N GLY A 130 12.92 -10.24 3.42
CA GLY A 130 12.85 -9.04 2.60
C GLY A 130 13.03 -9.35 1.13
N SER A 131 12.13 -8.83 0.32
CA SER A 131 12.28 -8.76 -1.12
C SER A 131 13.52 -7.91 -1.46
N PRO A 132 14.30 -8.27 -2.49
CA PRO A 132 15.37 -7.41 -2.99
C PRO A 132 14.84 -6.05 -3.46
N ALA A 133 13.57 -5.95 -3.78
CA ALA A 133 12.88 -4.72 -4.11
C ALA A 133 12.74 -3.78 -2.90
N GLY A 134 12.61 -4.33 -1.70
CA GLY A 134 12.46 -3.59 -0.44
C GLY A 134 11.14 -3.85 0.28
N ILE A 135 10.78 -2.91 1.16
CA ILE A 135 9.61 -2.99 2.03
C ILE A 135 8.79 -1.71 1.90
N ILE A 136 7.48 -1.86 1.85
CA ILE A 136 6.50 -0.77 1.97
C ILE A 136 5.73 -1.00 3.26
N ASN A 137 6.01 -0.19 4.27
CA ASN A 137 5.38 -0.28 5.59
C ASN A 137 4.29 0.75 5.75
N SER A 138 3.07 0.31 6.07
CA SER A 138 1.96 1.17 6.47
C SER A 138 1.86 1.21 7.99
N THR A 139 1.99 2.39 8.56
CA THR A 139 1.77 2.63 9.98
C THR A 139 0.33 3.06 10.22
N THR A 140 -0.36 2.38 11.13
CA THR A 140 -1.75 2.68 11.44
C THR A 140 -1.89 3.91 12.34
N LYS A 141 -2.99 4.63 12.16
CA LYS A 141 -3.36 5.78 12.98
C LYS A 141 -3.47 5.40 14.46
N THR A 142 -3.09 6.31 15.34
CA THR A 142 -3.25 6.16 16.80
C THR A 142 -4.21 7.21 17.34
N ALA A 143 -4.86 6.92 18.48
CA ALA A 143 -5.64 7.92 19.18
C ALA A 143 -4.76 9.05 19.72
N GLN A 144 -5.25 10.28 19.62
CA GLN A 144 -4.54 11.52 20.00
C GLN A 144 -5.32 12.26 21.12
N HIS A 145 -4.60 13.00 21.97
CA HIS A 145 -5.21 13.77 23.07
C HIS A 145 -5.83 15.10 22.58
N ARG A 146 -6.54 15.04 21.47
CA ARG A 146 -7.33 16.13 20.91
C ARG A 146 -8.60 15.59 20.28
N THR A 147 -9.64 16.37 20.18
CA THR A 147 -10.88 15.98 19.51
C THR A 147 -10.91 16.58 18.11
N PHE A 148 -11.10 15.73 17.11
CA PHE A 148 -11.26 16.12 15.71
C PHE A 148 -11.99 15.03 14.94
N GLY A 149 -12.47 15.38 13.76
CA GLY A 149 -13.06 14.41 12.84
C GLY A 149 -13.01 14.90 11.42
N SER A 150 -13.06 13.96 10.49
CA SER A 150 -13.16 14.23 9.07
C SER A 150 -13.98 13.16 8.36
N VAL A 151 -14.63 13.56 7.28
CA VAL A 151 -15.34 12.67 6.38
C VAL A 151 -14.81 12.90 4.98
N ASP A 152 -14.48 11.82 4.30
CA ASP A 152 -14.03 11.83 2.91
C ASP A 152 -15.07 11.12 2.04
N PHE A 153 -15.52 11.81 1.00
CA PHE A 153 -16.41 11.26 -0.03
C PHE A 153 -15.73 11.37 -1.38
N ARG A 154 -15.66 10.26 -2.10
CA ARG A 154 -15.17 10.23 -3.46
C ARG A 154 -16.18 9.54 -4.35
N TYR A 155 -16.36 10.10 -5.53
CA TYR A 155 -17.22 9.55 -6.55
C TYR A 155 -16.41 9.38 -7.84
N GLY A 156 -16.49 8.23 -8.46
CA GLY A 156 -15.71 7.86 -9.62
C GLY A 156 -16.57 7.41 -10.80
N SER A 157 -15.91 7.02 -11.87
CA SER A 157 -16.54 6.49 -13.07
C SER A 157 -17.33 5.20 -12.77
N TYR A 158 -18.34 4.94 -13.57
CA TYR A 158 -19.20 3.73 -13.49
C TYR A 158 -19.98 3.60 -12.19
N GLY A 159 -20.14 4.68 -11.41
CA GLY A 159 -20.82 4.66 -10.12
C GLY A 159 -19.93 4.25 -8.94
N ALA A 160 -18.63 4.14 -9.16
CA ALA A 160 -17.69 3.88 -8.07
C ALA A 160 -17.78 4.97 -6.99
N ASN A 161 -17.75 4.56 -5.73
CA ASN A 161 -17.78 5.50 -4.61
C ASN A 161 -16.91 5.01 -3.45
N ARG A 162 -16.36 5.95 -2.68
CA ARG A 162 -15.62 5.70 -1.47
C ARG A 162 -16.05 6.68 -0.40
N GLN A 163 -16.32 6.17 0.78
CA GLN A 163 -16.72 6.92 1.95
C GLN A 163 -15.80 6.51 3.10
N ALA A 164 -15.16 7.48 3.72
CA ALA A 164 -14.33 7.24 4.88
C ALA A 164 -14.67 8.26 5.99
N LEU A 165 -14.72 7.78 7.22
CA LEU A 165 -14.88 8.55 8.44
C LEU A 165 -13.65 8.35 9.31
N ASP A 166 -13.12 9.43 9.85
CA ASP A 166 -12.07 9.44 10.87
C ASP A 166 -12.55 10.32 12.01
N TYR A 167 -12.71 9.76 13.20
CA TYR A 167 -13.15 10.48 14.38
C TYR A 167 -12.28 10.13 15.58
N ASN A 168 -11.68 11.14 16.18
CA ASN A 168 -10.85 11.03 17.36
C ASN A 168 -11.46 11.84 18.51
N GLN A 169 -11.66 11.20 19.65
CA GLN A 169 -12.22 11.80 20.84
C GLN A 169 -11.23 11.70 22.01
N ASN A 170 -10.94 12.84 22.61
CA ASN A 170 -10.26 12.90 23.90
C ASN A 170 -11.28 12.74 25.02
N LEU A 171 -11.29 11.60 25.70
CA LEU A 171 -12.26 11.29 26.77
C LEU A 171 -11.84 11.85 28.12
N LEU A 172 -10.54 11.68 28.46
CA LEU A 172 -9.96 12.25 29.67
C LEU A 172 -8.74 13.08 29.24
N LYS A 173 -8.73 14.35 29.64
CA LYS A 173 -7.70 15.29 29.22
C LYS A 173 -6.29 14.75 29.48
N ASP A 174 -5.52 14.62 28.40
CA ASP A 174 -4.13 14.14 28.37
C ASP A 174 -3.92 12.75 29.01
N GLU A 175 -4.98 11.94 29.09
CA GLU A 175 -4.92 10.62 29.71
C GLU A 175 -5.55 9.52 28.86
N LEU A 176 -6.80 9.71 28.41
CA LEU A 176 -7.51 8.67 27.67
C LEU A 176 -8.12 9.24 26.39
N SER A 177 -7.78 8.62 25.27
CA SER A 177 -8.33 8.97 23.97
C SER A 177 -8.71 7.73 23.16
N ILE A 178 -9.73 7.87 22.35
CA ILE A 178 -10.17 6.85 21.38
C ILE A 178 -10.20 7.43 19.98
N ARG A 179 -10.00 6.57 18.99
CA ARG A 179 -10.17 6.90 17.57
C ARG A 179 -10.96 5.80 16.88
N VAL A 180 -11.86 6.18 16.01
CA VAL A 180 -12.67 5.28 15.20
C VAL A 180 -12.55 5.72 13.75
N ASP A 181 -12.13 4.82 12.89
CA ASP A 181 -12.08 5.02 11.45
C ASP A 181 -12.98 3.99 10.76
N LEU A 182 -13.82 4.44 9.84
CA LEU A 182 -14.71 3.58 9.06
C LEU A 182 -14.44 3.75 7.58
N LEU A 183 -14.52 2.66 6.82
CA LEU A 183 -14.40 2.65 5.37
C LEU A 183 -15.55 1.87 4.74
N ARG A 184 -16.13 2.47 3.72
CA ARG A 184 -16.93 1.80 2.70
C ARG A 184 -16.44 2.22 1.33
N LYS A 185 -15.94 1.28 0.55
CA LYS A 185 -15.49 1.50 -0.82
C LYS A 185 -16.24 0.54 -1.73
N ASP A 186 -16.86 1.08 -2.74
CA ASP A 186 -17.59 0.37 -3.77
C ASP A 186 -16.97 0.74 -5.11
N GLU A 187 -16.10 -0.10 -5.61
CA GLU A 187 -15.37 0.07 -6.85
C GLU A 187 -16.12 -0.62 -7.98
N GLN A 188 -16.48 0.14 -9.00
CA GLN A 188 -17.15 -0.35 -10.19
C GLN A 188 -16.24 -0.17 -11.41
N TYR A 189 -16.36 -1.06 -12.38
CA TYR A 189 -15.51 -1.10 -13.55
C TYR A 189 -16.33 -0.97 -14.83
N LYS A 190 -15.65 -0.65 -15.94
CA LYS A 190 -16.27 -0.66 -17.26
C LYS A 190 -16.79 -2.05 -17.65
N GLN A 191 -16.09 -3.10 -17.20
CA GLN A 191 -16.45 -4.48 -17.47
C GLN A 191 -17.56 -4.92 -16.52
N ASP A 192 -18.70 -5.29 -17.01
CA ASP A 192 -19.80 -5.87 -16.25
C ASP A 192 -19.68 -7.42 -16.26
N PRO A 193 -19.81 -8.09 -15.12
CA PRO A 193 -20.24 -7.64 -13.79
C PRO A 193 -19.07 -7.44 -12.79
N ALA A 194 -18.00 -6.78 -13.19
CA ALA A 194 -16.83 -6.59 -12.33
C ALA A 194 -17.07 -5.52 -11.24
N TYR A 195 -16.71 -5.85 -10.01
CA TYR A 195 -16.83 -4.95 -8.84
C TYR A 195 -15.80 -5.29 -7.75
N SER A 196 -15.59 -4.36 -6.82
CA SER A 196 -14.87 -4.60 -5.57
C SER A 196 -15.50 -3.82 -4.42
N LEU A 197 -16.02 -4.54 -3.43
CA LEU A 197 -16.66 -3.98 -2.23
C LEU A 197 -15.72 -4.16 -1.04
N ASP A 198 -15.27 -3.07 -0.45
CA ASP A 198 -14.41 -3.08 0.74
C ASP A 198 -15.11 -2.35 1.88
N ARG A 199 -15.29 -3.02 3.02
CA ARG A 199 -15.91 -2.46 4.22
C ARG A 199 -15.02 -2.77 5.40
N ARG A 200 -14.58 -1.73 6.09
CA ARG A 200 -13.67 -1.87 7.24
C ARG A 200 -14.09 -0.95 8.38
N ALA A 201 -13.80 -1.41 9.59
CA ALA A 201 -13.88 -0.61 10.80
C ALA A 201 -12.58 -0.78 11.58
N TYR A 202 -12.01 0.32 12.01
CA TYR A 202 -10.79 0.39 12.79
C TYR A 202 -11.06 1.16 14.08
N GLY A 203 -10.51 0.69 15.17
CA GLY A 203 -10.55 1.35 16.48
C GLY A 203 -9.16 1.43 17.06
N ALA A 204 -8.81 2.56 17.65
CA ALA A 204 -7.58 2.74 18.41
C ALA A 204 -7.87 3.39 19.77
N LEU A 205 -7.16 2.95 20.79
CA LEU A 205 -7.20 3.49 22.15
C LEU A 205 -5.80 3.87 22.57
N ARG A 206 -5.65 5.00 23.21
CA ARG A 206 -4.43 5.45 23.88
C ARG A 206 -4.75 5.82 25.31
N TYR A 207 -4.00 5.23 26.24
CA TYR A 207 -4.12 5.50 27.66
C TYR A 207 -2.74 5.84 28.25
N ASP A 208 -2.61 7.07 28.77
CA ASP A 208 -1.41 7.62 29.40
C ASP A 208 -1.71 7.84 30.89
N PRO A 209 -1.66 6.79 31.76
CA PRO A 209 -2.11 6.87 33.15
C PRO A 209 -1.28 7.85 33.97
N LYS A 210 -1.88 8.90 34.51
CA LYS A 210 -1.21 9.93 35.30
C LYS A 210 -0.55 9.39 36.55
N PHE A 211 -1.10 8.32 37.13
CA PHE A 211 -0.55 7.72 38.35
C PHE A 211 0.76 6.97 38.10
N LEU A 212 1.00 6.48 36.85
CA LEU A 212 2.27 5.85 36.43
C LEU A 212 3.22 6.86 35.79
N ASN A 213 2.72 7.99 35.32
CA ASN A 213 3.50 9.03 34.64
C ASN A 213 3.95 10.11 35.62
N ARG A 214 4.83 9.75 36.54
CA ARG A 214 5.39 10.66 37.54
C ARG A 214 6.89 10.84 37.35
N GLY A 215 7.34 12.10 37.34
CA GLY A 215 8.75 12.44 37.14
C GLY A 215 9.23 12.17 35.71
N ALA A 216 10.37 11.48 35.59
CA ALA A 216 11.00 11.18 34.29
C ALA A 216 10.38 9.94 33.58
N HIS A 217 9.49 9.20 34.23
CA HIS A 217 8.91 7.99 33.68
C HIS A 217 7.64 8.30 32.88
N LYS A 218 7.54 7.72 31.70
CA LYS A 218 6.36 7.83 30.84
C LYS A 218 5.89 6.43 30.43
N THR A 219 4.64 6.12 30.79
CA THR A 219 3.97 4.87 30.41
C THR A 219 2.80 5.20 29.49
N THR A 220 2.75 4.56 28.36
CA THR A 220 1.65 4.72 27.38
C THR A 220 1.18 3.32 26.98
N LEU A 221 -0.12 3.07 27.10
CA LEU A 221 -0.78 1.89 26.54
C LEU A 221 -1.48 2.28 25.24
N LYS A 222 -1.14 1.59 24.16
CA LYS A 222 -1.79 1.75 22.86
C LYS A 222 -2.36 0.41 22.43
N VAL A 223 -3.63 0.40 22.08
CA VAL A 223 -4.34 -0.77 21.55
C VAL A 223 -5.03 -0.38 20.28
N ASN A 224 -4.97 -1.23 19.26
CA ASN A 224 -5.75 -1.05 18.06
C ASN A 224 -6.35 -2.37 17.59
N TYR A 225 -7.45 -2.26 16.86
CA TYR A 225 -8.16 -3.40 16.28
C TYR A 225 -8.81 -2.99 14.97
N GLU A 226 -8.74 -3.86 13.99
CA GLU A 226 -9.42 -3.69 12.71
C GLU A 226 -10.21 -4.93 12.36
N LYS A 227 -11.40 -4.72 11.82
CA LYS A 227 -12.23 -5.75 11.21
C LYS A 227 -12.71 -5.27 9.86
N GLY A 228 -12.59 -6.13 8.85
CA GLY A 228 -13.02 -5.78 7.51
C GLY A 228 -13.44 -6.98 6.69
N SER A 229 -14.01 -6.70 5.53
CA SER A 229 -14.42 -7.69 4.55
C SER A 229 -14.29 -7.08 3.16
N VAL A 230 -13.58 -7.79 2.29
CA VAL A 230 -13.48 -7.45 0.86
C VAL A 230 -14.16 -8.55 0.07
N ARG A 231 -15.06 -8.14 -0.84
CA ARG A 231 -15.69 -9.02 -1.82
C ARG A 231 -15.47 -8.44 -3.19
N SER A 232 -14.86 -9.20 -4.08
CA SER A 232 -14.54 -8.70 -5.41
C SER A 232 -14.79 -9.73 -6.48
N ASN A 233 -15.18 -9.24 -7.64
CA ASN A 233 -15.10 -9.90 -8.93
C ASN A 233 -14.29 -8.97 -9.83
N ASN A 234 -12.96 -9.04 -9.69
CA ASN A 234 -12.06 -8.13 -10.39
C ASN A 234 -12.15 -8.35 -11.91
N PRO A 235 -12.03 -7.27 -12.71
CA PRO A 235 -12.06 -7.38 -14.16
C PRO A 235 -10.88 -8.21 -14.64
N ARG A 236 -11.15 -9.14 -15.54
CA ARG A 236 -10.11 -9.91 -16.23
C ARG A 236 -9.64 -9.11 -17.43
N THR A 237 -8.50 -8.50 -17.30
CA THR A 237 -7.87 -7.75 -18.39
C THR A 237 -6.79 -8.59 -19.02
N VAL A 238 -6.80 -8.66 -20.34
CA VAL A 238 -5.68 -9.23 -21.09
C VAL A 238 -4.71 -8.09 -21.34
N ALA A 239 -3.51 -8.22 -20.81
CA ALA A 239 -2.47 -7.24 -21.09
C ALA A 239 -2.05 -7.33 -22.57
N PRO A 240 -1.60 -6.22 -23.14
CA PRO A 240 -0.94 -6.24 -24.42
C PRO A 240 0.18 -7.28 -24.41
N ILE A 241 0.16 -8.17 -25.37
CA ILE A 241 1.21 -9.19 -25.55
C ILE A 241 2.08 -8.73 -26.71
N ASP A 242 3.39 -8.80 -26.52
CA ASP A 242 4.32 -8.57 -27.60
C ASP A 242 4.30 -9.78 -28.54
N CYS A 243 3.65 -9.61 -29.67
CA CYS A 243 3.61 -10.58 -30.75
C CYS A 243 4.57 -10.24 -31.88
N ILE A 244 5.26 -9.10 -31.79
CA ILE A 244 6.18 -8.63 -32.84
C ILE A 244 7.56 -9.22 -32.63
N THR A 245 8.11 -9.14 -31.41
CA THR A 245 9.45 -9.69 -31.12
C THR A 245 9.55 -11.19 -31.39
N PRO A 246 8.61 -12.06 -30.96
CA PRO A 246 8.63 -13.46 -31.35
C PRO A 246 8.39 -13.73 -32.84
N TRP A 247 7.70 -12.81 -33.50
CA TRP A 247 7.49 -12.90 -34.94
C TRP A 247 8.76 -12.53 -35.73
N TRP A 248 9.59 -11.62 -35.19
CA TRP A 248 10.82 -11.17 -35.82
C TRP A 248 11.97 -12.09 -35.41
N ASP A 249 12.36 -12.98 -36.28
CA ASP A 249 13.55 -13.79 -36.10
C ASP A 249 14.77 -13.05 -36.73
N GLU A 250 15.75 -12.71 -35.89
CA GLU A 250 16.96 -12.04 -36.33
C GLU A 250 17.78 -12.89 -37.30
N LEU A 251 17.67 -14.20 -37.28
CA LEU A 251 18.39 -15.14 -38.10
C LEU A 251 17.67 -15.43 -39.42
N ASP A 252 16.37 -15.35 -39.46
CA ASP A 252 15.54 -15.55 -40.64
C ASP A 252 14.49 -14.46 -40.80
N GLN A 253 14.94 -13.29 -41.23
CA GLN A 253 14.12 -12.08 -41.40
C GLN A 253 13.12 -12.16 -42.57
N THR A 254 12.90 -13.34 -43.13
CA THR A 254 12.23 -13.44 -44.41
C THR A 254 10.78 -13.85 -44.37
N VAL A 255 10.29 -14.50 -43.33
CA VAL A 255 8.93 -15.04 -43.35
C VAL A 255 8.23 -14.99 -42.00
N TYR A 256 7.07 -14.32 -41.95
CA TYR A 256 6.12 -14.47 -40.87
C TYR A 256 5.67 -15.94 -40.79
N ASN A 257 5.96 -16.59 -39.66
CA ASN A 257 5.52 -17.95 -39.41
C ASN A 257 4.41 -17.95 -38.35
N PRO A 258 3.14 -17.99 -38.74
CA PRO A 258 2.02 -18.00 -37.81
C PRO A 258 2.01 -19.23 -36.90
N ASN A 259 2.67 -20.33 -37.28
CA ASN A 259 2.76 -21.52 -36.45
C ASN A 259 3.69 -21.39 -35.25
N LEU A 260 4.70 -20.51 -35.33
CA LEU A 260 5.53 -20.18 -34.17
C LEU A 260 4.75 -19.41 -33.10
N VAL A 261 3.84 -18.55 -33.53
CA VAL A 261 2.96 -17.80 -32.64
C VAL A 261 1.89 -18.73 -32.05
N GLN A 262 1.38 -19.68 -32.79
CA GLN A 262 0.36 -20.63 -32.35
C GLN A 262 0.91 -21.74 -31.46
N ASN A 263 2.15 -22.15 -31.65
CA ASN A 263 2.75 -23.26 -30.88
C ASN A 263 3.51 -22.82 -29.63
N SER A 264 3.80 -21.54 -29.47
CA SER A 264 4.23 -21.02 -28.19
C SER A 264 2.98 -20.93 -27.30
N GLY A 265 2.61 -21.96 -26.58
CA GLY A 265 1.44 -22.02 -25.69
C GLY A 265 1.36 -20.88 -24.65
N GLU A 266 2.23 -19.94 -24.73
CA GLU A 266 2.31 -18.72 -23.94
C GLU A 266 1.37 -17.61 -24.43
N PHE A 267 0.84 -17.68 -25.63
CA PHE A 267 0.06 -16.58 -26.23
C PHE A 267 -1.46 -16.75 -26.15
N TYR A 268 -1.96 -17.90 -25.69
CA TYR A 268 -3.39 -18.22 -25.74
C TYR A 268 -4.02 -18.69 -24.40
N ASN A 269 -3.34 -18.55 -23.27
CA ASN A 269 -3.93 -18.86 -21.96
C ASN A 269 -4.21 -17.59 -21.14
#